data_24dbcd99168815113c9a1375dfcad62f
#
_entry.id   24dbcd99168815113c9a1375dfcad62f
#
_cell.length_a   1.000
_cell.length_b   1.000
_cell.length_c   1.000
_cell.angle_alpha   90.00
_cell.angle_beta   90.00
_cell.angle_gamma   90.00
#
_symmetry.space_group_name_H-M   'P 1'
#
loop_
_entity.id
_entity.type
_entity.pdbx_description
1 polymer ?
#
loop_
_entity_poly.entity_id
_entity_poly.type
_entity_poly.pdbx_seq_one_letter_code
_entity_poly.pdbx_strand_id
1 'polypeptide(L)'
;IGGLGSYFVLDSNIEKNGTKDVVMIGRVGGSGGESRAETFAIMEDLLEFASSLDSKEMQSYKDIADLIDDSPIAGTMELHPRDLKALYKLVNEDLPLIISANRASDLLKLIDLKKKYGLNLIIKGAQEAGLVANQIAKSNIPLIINPINNIPESFDELAANIELAANLEELGITLIFNAPRSHNYH
;
A
#
# COMPACT_ATOMS: atom_id res chain seq x y z
N ILE A 1 4.49 -5.60 -5.92
CA ILE A 1 3.68 -4.36 -6.01
C ILE A 1 2.49 -4.68 -6.91
N GLY A 2 1.26 -4.29 -6.49
CA GLY A 2 0.02 -4.57 -7.23
C GLY A 2 -0.11 -3.75 -8.53
N GLY A 3 -0.89 -2.71 -8.55
CA GLY A 3 -1.11 -1.88 -9.73
C GLY A 3 -1.54 -0.48 -9.36
N LEU A 4 -1.78 0.34 -10.36
CA LEU A 4 -2.34 1.67 -10.20
C LEU A 4 -3.86 1.63 -10.27
N GLY A 5 -4.50 2.31 -9.33
CA GLY A 5 -5.94 2.50 -9.30
C GLY A 5 -6.36 3.81 -9.93
N SER A 6 -7.57 3.82 -10.48
CA SER A 6 -8.20 5.01 -11.05
C SER A 6 -9.61 5.18 -10.48
N TYR A 7 -10.12 6.39 -10.43
CA TYR A 7 -11.51 6.61 -10.08
C TYR A 7 -12.25 7.30 -11.23
N PHE A 8 -13.56 7.05 -11.27
CA PHE A 8 -14.46 7.68 -12.22
C PHE A 8 -15.62 8.29 -11.45
N VAL A 9 -15.97 9.53 -11.78
CA VAL A 9 -17.19 10.17 -11.28
C VAL A 9 -18.33 9.80 -12.22
N LEU A 10 -19.36 9.15 -11.69
CA LEU A 10 -20.59 8.84 -12.43
C LEU A 10 -21.47 10.07 -12.41
N ASP A 11 -21.32 10.92 -13.42
CA ASP A 11 -22.18 12.08 -13.70
C ASP A 11 -22.89 11.88 -15.05
N SER A 12 -23.96 12.66 -15.28
CA SER A 12 -24.74 12.65 -16.53
C SER A 12 -23.91 12.90 -17.79
N ASN A 13 -22.70 13.45 -17.65
CA ASN A 13 -21.70 13.62 -18.70
C ASN A 13 -20.58 12.58 -18.58
N ILE A 14 -20.85 11.36 -18.99
CA ILE A 14 -19.97 10.18 -18.88
C ILE A 14 -18.59 10.36 -19.55
N GLU A 15 -18.40 11.33 -20.41
CA GLU A 15 -17.24 11.37 -21.31
C GLU A 15 -15.91 11.87 -20.73
N LYS A 16 -15.83 12.46 -19.53
CA LYS A 16 -14.58 13.13 -19.11
C LYS A 16 -14.17 13.08 -17.63
N ASN A 17 -14.88 12.43 -16.74
CA ASN A 17 -14.65 12.59 -15.28
C ASN A 17 -13.94 11.41 -14.61
N GLY A 18 -12.93 10.84 -15.24
CA GLY A 18 -12.06 9.84 -14.62
C GLY A 18 -10.65 10.37 -14.45
N THR A 19 -10.08 10.22 -13.27
CA THR A 19 -8.65 10.46 -13.03
C THR A 19 -7.92 9.12 -12.94
N LYS A 20 -6.89 8.96 -13.76
CA LYS A 20 -6.06 7.75 -13.80
C LYS A 20 -4.91 7.87 -12.81
N ASP A 21 -4.40 6.73 -12.36
CA ASP A 21 -3.17 6.63 -11.57
C ASP A 21 -3.22 7.48 -10.29
N VAL A 22 -4.34 7.40 -9.56
CA VAL A 22 -4.59 8.18 -8.33
C VAL A 22 -4.18 7.47 -7.05
N VAL A 23 -3.87 6.19 -7.12
CA VAL A 23 -3.47 5.37 -5.98
C VAL A 23 -2.63 4.18 -6.45
N MET A 24 -1.60 3.84 -5.69
CA MET A 24 -0.87 2.59 -5.86
C MET A 24 -1.44 1.53 -4.91
N ILE A 25 -1.57 0.29 -5.39
CA ILE A 25 -2.09 -0.83 -4.60
C ILE A 25 -0.99 -1.86 -4.44
N GLY A 26 -0.80 -2.37 -3.25
CA GLY A 26 0.19 -3.39 -2.93
C GLY A 26 -0.31 -4.41 -1.92
N ARG A 27 0.51 -5.44 -1.68
CA ARG A 27 0.27 -6.47 -0.66
C ARG A 27 1.58 -6.90 -0.03
N VAL A 28 1.55 -7.17 1.27
CA VAL A 28 2.60 -7.87 2.01
C VAL A 28 2.03 -9.19 2.50
N GLY A 29 2.78 -10.27 2.31
CA GLY A 29 2.33 -11.62 2.63
C GLY A 29 1.42 -12.23 1.57
N GLY A 30 1.07 -13.51 1.75
CA GLY A 30 0.28 -14.30 0.82
C GLY A 30 1.09 -15.43 0.17
N SER A 31 0.47 -16.16 -0.76
CA SER A 31 0.99 -17.41 -1.34
C SER A 31 1.97 -17.23 -2.51
N GLY A 32 2.61 -16.09 -2.65
CA GLY A 32 3.44 -15.75 -3.82
C GLY A 32 4.84 -16.38 -3.86
N GLY A 33 5.21 -17.21 -2.90
CA GLY A 33 6.49 -17.94 -2.92
C GLY A 33 7.71 -17.18 -2.38
N GLU A 34 7.64 -15.86 -2.28
CA GLU A 34 8.72 -15.04 -1.71
C GLU A 34 8.60 -14.92 -0.19
N SER A 35 9.73 -14.84 0.49
CA SER A 35 9.73 -14.59 1.93
C SER A 35 9.29 -13.15 2.23
N ARG A 36 8.64 -12.92 3.39
CA ARG A 36 8.30 -11.56 3.83
C ARG A 36 9.51 -10.65 3.94
N ALA A 37 10.64 -11.21 4.41
CA ALA A 37 11.89 -10.46 4.54
C ALA A 37 12.36 -9.96 3.17
N GLU A 38 12.30 -10.81 2.16
CA GLU A 38 12.64 -10.49 0.77
C GLU A 38 11.68 -9.44 0.18
N THR A 39 10.36 -9.61 0.39
CA THR A 39 9.37 -8.63 -0.05
C THR A 39 9.65 -7.23 0.52
N PHE A 40 9.98 -7.13 1.81
CA PHE A 40 10.32 -5.85 2.43
C PHE A 40 11.68 -5.31 1.97
N ALA A 41 12.69 -6.16 1.76
CA ALA A 41 13.97 -5.75 1.22
C ALA A 41 13.81 -5.15 -0.19
N ILE A 42 13.12 -5.86 -1.08
CA ILE A 42 12.81 -5.38 -2.43
C ILE A 42 12.02 -4.05 -2.39
N MET A 43 11.03 -3.96 -1.51
CA MET A 43 10.24 -2.73 -1.38
C MET A 43 11.13 -1.56 -0.91
N GLU A 44 12.03 -1.79 0.03
CA GLU A 44 12.94 -0.77 0.54
C GLU A 44 13.93 -0.32 -0.53
N ASP A 45 14.54 -1.25 -1.27
CA ASP A 45 15.45 -0.96 -2.39
C ASP A 45 14.77 -0.12 -3.47
N LEU A 46 13.52 -0.47 -3.84
CA LEU A 46 12.74 0.28 -4.82
C LEU A 46 12.37 1.69 -4.35
N LEU A 47 12.00 1.86 -3.09
CA LEU A 47 11.68 3.16 -2.52
C LEU A 47 12.94 4.03 -2.41
N GLU A 48 14.06 3.44 -2.02
CA GLU A 48 15.34 4.15 -1.96
C GLU A 48 15.80 4.60 -3.35
N PHE A 49 15.73 3.72 -4.34
CA PHE A 49 16.01 4.08 -5.73
C PHE A 49 15.11 5.21 -6.22
N ALA A 50 13.79 5.10 -6.03
CA ALA A 50 12.85 6.13 -6.44
C ALA A 50 13.08 7.48 -5.72
N SER A 51 13.54 7.46 -4.47
CA SER A 51 13.86 8.68 -3.70
C SER A 51 15.12 9.40 -4.18
N SER A 52 16.01 8.69 -4.85
CA SER A 52 17.25 9.26 -5.39
C SER A 52 17.09 9.95 -6.74
N LEU A 53 15.94 9.80 -7.40
CA LEU A 53 15.70 10.29 -8.75
C LEU A 53 15.28 11.78 -8.77
N ASP A 54 15.74 12.52 -9.78
CA ASP A 54 15.32 13.91 -10.04
C ASP A 54 14.08 13.93 -10.97
N SER A 55 13.25 14.95 -10.80
CA SER A 55 12.08 15.20 -11.66
C SER A 55 12.41 15.33 -13.15
N LYS A 56 13.61 15.78 -13.47
CA LYS A 56 14.09 15.90 -14.85
C LYS A 56 14.26 14.54 -15.53
N GLU A 57 14.65 13.52 -14.77
CA GLU A 57 14.85 12.17 -15.25
C GLU A 57 13.53 11.45 -15.56
N MET A 58 12.41 11.97 -15.04
CA MET A 58 11.06 11.41 -15.22
C MET A 58 10.28 12.02 -16.39
N GLN A 59 10.90 12.86 -17.23
CA GLN A 59 10.20 13.63 -18.27
C GLN A 59 9.87 12.81 -19.51
N SER A 60 10.78 11.93 -19.96
CA SER A 60 10.55 11.11 -21.14
C SER A 60 10.60 9.63 -20.86
N TYR A 61 9.89 8.84 -21.66
CA TYR A 61 9.92 7.39 -21.57
C TYR A 61 11.32 6.83 -21.81
N LYS A 62 12.08 7.47 -22.71
CA LYS A 62 13.44 7.05 -23.04
C LYS A 62 14.39 7.24 -21.86
N ASP A 63 14.35 8.42 -21.22
CA ASP A 63 15.21 8.72 -20.07
C ASP A 63 14.95 7.73 -18.93
N ILE A 64 13.68 7.40 -18.67
CA ILE A 64 13.30 6.41 -17.67
C ILE A 64 13.78 5.01 -18.02
N ALA A 65 13.73 4.62 -19.30
CA ALA A 65 14.22 3.32 -19.75
C ALA A 65 15.76 3.22 -19.60
N ASP A 66 16.48 4.26 -19.99
CA ASP A 66 17.93 4.34 -19.84
C ASP A 66 18.34 4.25 -18.35
N LEU A 67 17.59 4.90 -17.43
CA LEU A 67 17.81 4.77 -15.98
C LEU A 67 17.60 3.35 -15.44
N ILE A 68 16.62 2.62 -15.98
CA ILE A 68 16.36 1.23 -15.57
C ILE A 68 17.52 0.34 -16.06
N ASP A 69 17.97 0.52 -17.29
CA ASP A 69 19.05 -0.28 -17.88
C ASP A 69 20.38 -0.03 -17.16
N ASP A 70 20.64 1.19 -16.71
CA ASP A 70 21.85 1.58 -15.97
C ASP A 70 21.80 1.19 -14.48
N SER A 71 20.63 0.85 -13.93
CA SER A 71 20.46 0.51 -12.53
C SER A 71 20.56 -1.00 -12.29
N PRO A 72 21.53 -1.48 -11.49
CA PRO A 72 21.63 -2.89 -11.13
C PRO A 72 20.37 -3.42 -10.42
N ILE A 73 19.71 -2.59 -9.61
CA ILE A 73 18.51 -2.94 -8.88
C ILE A 73 17.30 -3.04 -9.83
N ALA A 74 17.08 -2.01 -10.63
CA ALA A 74 15.94 -1.94 -11.53
C ALA A 74 16.03 -2.99 -12.66
N GLY A 75 17.24 -3.25 -13.19
CA GLY A 75 17.47 -4.25 -14.21
C GLY A 75 17.23 -5.68 -13.75
N THR A 76 17.59 -6.03 -12.50
CA THR A 76 17.32 -7.37 -11.94
C THR A 76 15.83 -7.61 -11.66
N MET A 77 15.04 -6.56 -11.46
CA MET A 77 13.61 -6.64 -11.16
C MET A 77 12.71 -6.54 -12.40
N GLU A 78 13.30 -6.44 -13.60
CA GLU A 78 12.56 -6.26 -14.87
C GLU A 78 11.51 -5.13 -14.79
N LEU A 79 11.86 -4.00 -14.14
CA LEU A 79 10.95 -2.87 -13.97
C LEU A 79 10.57 -2.27 -15.32
N HIS A 80 9.29 -2.03 -15.50
CA HIS A 80 8.82 -1.26 -16.64
C HIS A 80 8.90 0.26 -16.34
N PRO A 81 9.19 1.13 -17.32
CA PRO A 81 9.24 2.59 -17.12
C PRO A 81 8.01 3.20 -16.44
N ARG A 82 6.82 2.61 -16.64
CA ARG A 82 5.59 3.02 -15.94
C ARG A 82 5.64 2.73 -14.44
N ASP A 83 6.26 1.62 -14.05
CA ASP A 83 6.38 1.22 -12.65
C ASP A 83 7.34 2.14 -11.92
N LEU A 84 8.47 2.49 -12.54
CA LEU A 84 9.41 3.45 -11.97
C LEU A 84 8.78 4.84 -11.83
N LYS A 85 8.01 5.28 -12.84
CA LYS A 85 7.27 6.54 -12.75
C LYS A 85 6.23 6.55 -11.63
N ALA A 86 5.56 5.42 -11.39
CA ALA A 86 4.61 5.28 -10.30
C ALA A 86 5.30 5.29 -8.94
N LEU A 87 6.45 4.61 -8.81
CA LEU A 87 7.28 4.63 -7.61
C LEU A 87 7.83 6.04 -7.32
N TYR A 88 8.28 6.75 -8.35
CA TYR A 88 8.72 8.15 -8.22
C TYR A 88 7.59 9.03 -7.64
N LYS A 89 6.37 8.92 -8.18
CA LYS A 89 5.21 9.66 -7.67
C LYS A 89 4.85 9.29 -6.23
N LEU A 90 5.03 8.03 -5.87
CA LEU A 90 4.75 7.55 -4.52
C LEU A 90 5.61 8.26 -3.47
N VAL A 91 6.90 8.46 -3.78
CA VAL A 91 7.87 9.04 -2.85
C VAL A 91 7.94 10.56 -2.96
N ASN A 92 7.81 11.12 -4.17
CA ASN A 92 8.09 12.54 -4.43
C ASN A 92 6.84 13.40 -4.69
N GLU A 93 5.69 12.79 -5.03
CA GLU A 93 4.46 13.51 -5.40
C GLU A 93 3.25 13.13 -4.52
N ASP A 94 3.49 12.53 -3.35
CA ASP A 94 2.45 12.17 -2.36
C ASP A 94 1.34 11.23 -2.92
N LEU A 95 1.67 10.39 -3.91
CA LEU A 95 0.71 9.41 -4.45
C LEU A 95 0.29 8.45 -3.32
N PRO A 96 -1.02 8.29 -3.04
CA PRO A 96 -1.46 7.36 -2.00
C PRO A 96 -1.07 5.91 -2.29
N LEU A 97 -0.62 5.19 -1.25
CA LEU A 97 -0.34 3.76 -1.28
C LEU A 97 -1.35 3.01 -0.41
N ILE A 98 -2.19 2.19 -1.02
CA ILE A 98 -3.01 1.21 -0.27
C ILE A 98 -2.28 -0.12 -0.27
N ILE A 99 -1.87 -0.59 0.91
CA ILE A 99 -1.17 -1.86 1.05
C ILE A 99 -1.94 -2.83 1.94
N SER A 100 -2.14 -4.05 1.45
CA SER A 100 -2.79 -5.10 2.24
C SER A 100 -1.76 -5.79 3.13
N ALA A 101 -2.00 -5.78 4.44
CA ALA A 101 -1.18 -6.46 5.45
C ALA A 101 -2.04 -6.76 6.68
N ASN A 102 -1.91 -7.96 7.26
CA ASN A 102 -2.69 -8.40 8.42
C ASN A 102 -1.84 -8.53 9.69
N ARG A 103 -0.60 -9.01 9.56
CA ARG A 103 0.27 -9.36 10.68
C ARG A 103 0.86 -8.13 11.36
N ALA A 104 0.88 -8.10 12.69
CA ALA A 104 1.42 -6.99 13.49
C ALA A 104 2.87 -6.62 13.14
N SER A 105 3.73 -7.61 12.86
CA SER A 105 5.12 -7.37 12.42
C SER A 105 5.21 -6.62 11.10
N ASP A 106 4.30 -6.93 10.15
CA ASP A 106 4.26 -6.28 8.84
C ASP A 106 3.76 -4.83 8.99
N LEU A 107 2.78 -4.62 9.89
CA LEU A 107 2.27 -3.28 10.20
C LEU A 107 3.37 -2.37 10.77
N LEU A 108 4.20 -2.89 11.68
CA LEU A 108 5.34 -2.14 12.22
C LEU A 108 6.35 -1.78 11.14
N LYS A 109 6.70 -2.72 10.25
CA LYS A 109 7.59 -2.45 9.11
C LYS A 109 7.04 -1.39 8.17
N LEU A 110 5.73 -1.41 7.90
CA LEU A 110 5.07 -0.40 7.07
C LEU A 110 5.07 0.98 7.73
N ILE A 111 4.93 1.05 9.07
CA ILE A 111 5.08 2.31 9.82
C ILE A 111 6.50 2.86 9.67
N ASP A 112 7.52 2.00 9.76
CA ASP A 112 8.92 2.41 9.58
C ASP A 112 9.18 2.94 8.16
N LEU A 113 8.67 2.26 7.13
CA LEU A 113 8.78 2.70 5.74
C LEU A 113 8.07 4.03 5.49
N LYS A 114 6.84 4.20 6.03
CA LYS A 114 6.15 5.49 5.99
C LYS A 114 7.00 6.61 6.58
N LYS A 115 7.60 6.36 7.74
CA LYS A 115 8.42 7.36 8.43
C LYS A 115 9.71 7.68 7.66
N LYS A 116 10.36 6.65 7.07
CA LYS A 116 11.63 6.80 6.34
C LYS A 116 11.44 7.55 5.02
N TYR A 117 10.38 7.24 4.27
CA TYR A 117 10.17 7.74 2.91
C TYR A 117 9.02 8.76 2.77
N GLY A 118 8.37 9.14 3.86
CA GLY A 118 7.26 10.11 3.83
C GLY A 118 5.99 9.62 3.13
N LEU A 119 5.73 8.31 3.09
CA LEU A 119 4.66 7.73 2.27
C LEU A 119 3.26 8.15 2.74
N ASN A 120 2.39 8.45 1.78
CA ASN A 120 0.95 8.60 2.00
C ASN A 120 0.30 7.20 2.05
N LEU A 121 0.47 6.53 3.20
CA LEU A 121 0.15 5.12 3.39
C LEU A 121 -1.24 4.91 3.99
N ILE A 122 -1.99 3.98 3.41
CA ILE A 122 -3.25 3.44 3.92
C ILE A 122 -3.10 1.93 4.02
N ILE A 123 -3.41 1.32 5.16
CA ILE A 123 -3.30 -0.14 5.33
C ILE A 123 -4.68 -0.78 5.23
N LYS A 124 -4.78 -1.84 4.43
CA LYS A 124 -5.99 -2.64 4.25
C LYS A 124 -5.84 -4.01 4.91
N GLY A 125 -6.87 -4.44 5.62
CA GLY A 125 -6.90 -5.69 6.39
C GLY A 125 -6.57 -5.43 7.85
N ALA A 126 -5.30 -5.35 8.20
CA ALA A 126 -4.81 -4.98 9.53
C ALA A 126 -5.43 -5.81 10.69
N GLN A 127 -5.65 -7.11 10.47
CA GLN A 127 -6.35 -7.98 11.41
C GLN A 127 -5.69 -8.05 12.80
N GLU A 128 -4.36 -7.93 12.86
CA GLU A 128 -3.60 -7.90 14.10
C GLU A 128 -3.26 -6.48 14.58
N ALA A 129 -3.94 -5.45 14.07
CA ALA A 129 -3.67 -4.05 14.44
C ALA A 129 -3.84 -3.78 15.93
N GLY A 130 -4.69 -4.53 16.63
CA GLY A 130 -4.86 -4.42 18.09
C GLY A 130 -3.56 -4.58 18.87
N LEU A 131 -2.63 -5.43 18.40
CA LEU A 131 -1.33 -5.65 19.06
C LEU A 131 -0.39 -4.44 18.95
N VAL A 132 -0.58 -3.57 17.97
CA VAL A 132 0.28 -2.43 17.64
C VAL A 132 -0.51 -1.12 17.51
N ALA A 133 -1.69 -1.07 18.09
CA ALA A 133 -2.64 0.03 17.92
C ALA A 133 -2.06 1.41 18.31
N ASN A 134 -1.29 1.48 19.39
CA ASN A 134 -0.62 2.71 19.80
C ASN A 134 0.40 3.24 18.78
N GLN A 135 1.12 2.34 18.10
CA GLN A 135 2.08 2.71 17.06
C GLN A 135 1.35 3.21 15.81
N ILE A 136 0.24 2.57 15.43
CA ILE A 136 -0.62 2.99 14.33
C ILE A 136 -1.22 4.37 14.61
N ALA A 137 -1.79 4.58 15.80
CA ALA A 137 -2.34 5.88 16.20
C ALA A 137 -1.30 7.01 16.08
N LYS A 138 -0.08 6.79 16.58
CA LYS A 138 1.02 7.76 16.49
C LYS A 138 1.50 8.01 15.05
N SER A 139 1.31 7.07 14.14
CA SER A 139 1.73 7.20 12.75
C SER A 139 0.70 7.90 11.86
N ASN A 140 -0.52 8.14 12.36
CA ASN A 140 -1.66 8.68 11.61
C ASN A 140 -1.92 7.91 10.30
N ILE A 141 -1.81 6.58 10.32
CA ILE A 141 -2.12 5.73 9.17
C ILE A 141 -3.59 5.35 9.21
N PRO A 142 -4.39 5.71 8.19
CA PRO A 142 -5.76 5.23 8.06
C PRO A 142 -5.79 3.72 7.79
N LEU A 143 -6.80 3.03 8.32
CA LEU A 143 -7.00 1.60 8.11
C LEU A 143 -8.29 1.34 7.34
N ILE A 144 -8.22 0.48 6.32
CA ILE A 144 -9.40 -0.08 5.65
C ILE A 144 -9.63 -1.46 6.25
N ILE A 145 -10.64 -1.62 7.06
CA ILE A 145 -10.95 -2.85 7.78
C ILE A 145 -12.33 -3.40 7.43
N ASN A 146 -12.49 -4.71 7.62
CA ASN A 146 -13.81 -5.34 7.62
C ASN A 146 -14.29 -5.49 9.08
N PRO A 147 -15.31 -4.72 9.53
CA PRO A 147 -15.72 -4.75 10.93
C PRO A 147 -16.49 -6.02 11.32
N ILE A 148 -16.95 -6.81 10.34
CA ILE A 148 -17.81 -7.98 10.59
C ILE A 148 -17.00 -9.27 10.59
N ASN A 149 -15.99 -9.38 9.74
CA ASN A 149 -15.18 -10.59 9.57
C ASN A 149 -13.78 -10.39 10.17
N ASN A 150 -13.71 -10.34 11.49
CA ASN A 150 -12.46 -10.14 12.22
C ASN A 150 -12.18 -11.32 13.16
N ILE A 151 -12.19 -12.51 12.57
CA ILE A 151 -11.86 -13.78 13.19
C ILE A 151 -10.64 -14.39 12.49
N PRO A 152 -9.79 -15.18 13.19
CA PRO A 152 -8.62 -15.78 12.58
C PRO A 152 -9.00 -16.78 11.46
N GLU A 153 -8.65 -16.47 10.22
CA GLU A 153 -8.82 -17.35 9.06
C GLU A 153 -7.47 -17.89 8.57
N SER A 154 -6.37 -17.31 9.00
CA SER A 154 -5.01 -17.67 8.60
C SER A 154 -3.99 -17.45 9.71
N PHE A 155 -2.77 -17.96 9.52
CA PHE A 155 -1.65 -17.69 10.42
C PHE A 155 -1.20 -16.21 10.46
N ASP A 156 -1.71 -15.39 9.57
CA ASP A 156 -1.43 -13.95 9.54
C ASP A 156 -2.46 -13.12 10.33
N GLU A 157 -3.39 -13.79 10.99
CA GLU A 157 -4.57 -13.20 11.64
C GLU A 157 -4.83 -13.81 13.02
N LEU A 158 -3.81 -14.43 13.65
CA LEU A 158 -3.98 -15.17 14.90
C LEU A 158 -4.53 -14.32 16.05
N ALA A 159 -4.24 -13.03 16.05
CA ALA A 159 -4.71 -12.07 17.03
C ALA A 159 -5.92 -11.24 16.54
N ALA A 160 -6.60 -11.68 15.47
CA ALA A 160 -7.84 -11.04 15.03
C ALA A 160 -8.89 -11.06 16.15
N ASN A 161 -9.60 -9.95 16.32
CA ASN A 161 -10.58 -9.77 17.38
C ASN A 161 -11.80 -9.03 16.85
N ILE A 162 -12.99 -9.51 17.16
CA ILE A 162 -14.25 -8.91 16.73
C ILE A 162 -14.44 -7.47 17.26
N GLU A 163 -13.80 -7.11 18.37
CA GLU A 163 -13.84 -5.77 18.97
C GLU A 163 -12.79 -4.82 18.36
N LEU A 164 -12.01 -5.28 17.36
CA LEU A 164 -10.89 -4.51 16.79
C LEU A 164 -11.32 -3.10 16.37
N ALA A 165 -12.45 -2.97 15.67
CA ALA A 165 -12.91 -1.68 15.15
C ALA A 165 -13.16 -0.66 16.28
N ALA A 166 -13.84 -1.09 17.36
CA ALA A 166 -14.12 -0.25 18.52
C ALA A 166 -12.83 0.17 19.24
N ASN A 167 -11.93 -0.79 19.47
CA ASN A 167 -10.67 -0.51 20.15
C ASN A 167 -9.75 0.44 19.36
N LEU A 168 -9.77 0.38 18.04
CA LEU A 168 -8.99 1.28 17.19
C LEU A 168 -9.60 2.69 17.12
N GLU A 169 -10.94 2.78 17.11
CA GLU A 169 -11.67 4.04 17.12
C GLU A 169 -11.46 4.81 18.43
N GLU A 170 -11.48 4.13 19.57
CA GLU A 170 -11.19 4.72 20.90
C GLU A 170 -9.78 5.35 20.95
N LEU A 171 -8.83 4.87 20.17
CA LEU A 171 -7.48 5.44 20.03
C LEU A 171 -7.41 6.56 18.98
N GLY A 172 -8.52 6.95 18.38
CA GLY A 172 -8.60 8.00 17.36
C GLY A 172 -8.02 7.62 16.00
N ILE A 173 -7.89 6.32 15.70
CA ILE A 173 -7.40 5.85 14.40
C ILE A 173 -8.51 6.04 13.36
N THR A 174 -8.17 6.63 12.22
CA THR A 174 -9.10 6.79 11.09
C THR A 174 -9.42 5.44 10.48
N LEU A 175 -10.71 5.06 10.50
CA LEU A 175 -11.20 3.80 9.97
C LEU A 175 -12.04 4.01 8.71
N ILE A 176 -11.82 3.15 7.72
CA ILE A 176 -12.61 3.04 6.49
C ILE A 176 -13.18 1.62 6.47
N PHE A 177 -14.49 1.49 6.41
CA PHE A 177 -15.13 0.18 6.41
C PHE A 177 -15.27 -0.37 4.99
N ASN A 178 -14.83 -1.63 4.83
CA ASN A 178 -14.98 -2.39 3.61
C ASN A 178 -15.87 -3.61 3.88
N ALA A 179 -16.98 -3.72 3.17
CA ALA A 179 -17.81 -4.92 3.24
C ALA A 179 -17.27 -5.99 2.28
N PRO A 180 -17.16 -7.26 2.72
CA PRO A 180 -16.85 -8.35 1.81
C PRO A 180 -17.98 -8.46 0.78
N ARG A 181 -17.62 -8.71 -0.47
CA ARG A 181 -18.61 -9.15 -1.46
C ARG A 181 -19.05 -10.57 -1.09
N SER A 182 -20.02 -10.69 -0.22
CA SER A 182 -20.73 -11.94 -0.02
C SER A 182 -21.82 -12.06 -1.09
N HIS A 183 -21.81 -13.17 -1.81
CA HIS A 183 -22.76 -13.41 -2.90
C HIS A 183 -24.22 -13.62 -2.46
N ASN A 184 -24.55 -13.55 -1.17
CA ASN A 184 -25.83 -14.03 -0.62
C ASN A 184 -26.52 -13.00 0.28
N TYR A 185 -26.48 -11.72 -0.03
CA TYR A 185 -27.45 -10.79 0.56
C TYR A 185 -28.58 -10.54 -0.45
N HIS A 186 -29.63 -11.35 -0.32
CA HIS A 186 -30.94 -11.08 -0.87
C HIS A 186 -31.78 -10.35 0.16
#